data_231f6569fe901ff3daa67822a902d61a
#
_entry.id   231f6569fe901ff3daa67822a902d61a
#
_cell.length_a   1.000
_cell.length_b   1.000
_cell.length_c   1.000
_cell.angle_alpha   90.00
_cell.angle_beta   90.00
_cell.angle_gamma   90.00
#
_symmetry.space_group_name_H-M   'P 1'
#
loop_
_entity.id
_entity.type
_entity.pdbx_description
1 polymer ?
#
loop_
_entity_poly.entity_id
_entity_poly.type
_entity_poly.pdbx_seq_one_letter_code
_entity_poly.pdbx_strand_id
1 'polypeptide(L)'
;MNILNREILKLAIPSILANITVPLVGIADIAVAGHLSGSAAIFIGGISIGSLLFDMLYWNFSFLRIGTGGMTAQAYGRDDMSAAAATLIRSVFVSMLIAISCILIQWAFVDFVFLFVKCSPDVRALAETYFHIRIWAAPATLTLMALKGWFIGMQNSVIPMATDLIVNGMNIAGSIILAMGLPALGFSGIGFPGISVGTVAAQYSGLLFAVSMLMLRYRKKVFAGFSLKDARESFTGHEMKRFFNLNADLFIRSLAIMGIYAGITVISARYGDMMLAVSSILVQLMMIFSYFTDGFAYAGEALTGKFIGRRDKPAVRQTVRSVFAWSMGVAAVFMVLYAFFARPMLYVLTSDTEVVTASMEFIPWLIPMPIIGCAAFTWDGIYVGATASKPIRNSTLWAVLGFFIVWFAGYFILRPSPHIAVHILMAGFLMHLLIRMLYETVLYRRSILW
;
A
#
# COMPACT_ATOMS: atom_id res chain seq x y z
N MET A 1 -22.21 -19.01 -12.02
CA MET A 1 -21.62 -17.80 -11.40
C MET A 1 -22.14 -16.59 -12.16
N ASN A 2 -22.74 -15.60 -11.47
CA ASN A 2 -23.28 -14.40 -12.10
C ASN A 2 -22.14 -13.61 -12.80
N ILE A 3 -22.44 -12.94 -13.91
CA ILE A 3 -21.48 -12.14 -14.71
C ILE A 3 -20.70 -11.17 -13.82
N LEU A 4 -21.37 -10.49 -12.89
CA LEU A 4 -20.74 -9.56 -11.95
C LEU A 4 -19.70 -10.23 -11.04
N ASN A 5 -19.99 -11.41 -10.50
CA ASN A 5 -19.03 -12.15 -9.69
C ASN A 5 -17.79 -12.54 -10.49
N ARG A 6 -17.93 -12.86 -11.76
CA ARG A 6 -16.80 -13.12 -12.66
C ARG A 6 -15.96 -11.87 -12.90
N GLU A 7 -16.59 -10.69 -13.08
CA GLU A 7 -15.87 -9.42 -13.19
C GLU A 7 -15.10 -9.09 -11.89
N ILE A 8 -15.73 -9.29 -10.71
CA ILE A 8 -15.08 -9.07 -9.41
C ILE A 8 -13.83 -9.96 -9.28
N LEU A 9 -13.96 -11.26 -9.48
CA LEU A 9 -12.83 -12.18 -9.34
C LEU A 9 -11.72 -11.93 -10.37
N LYS A 10 -12.08 -11.54 -11.59
CA LYS A 10 -11.12 -11.18 -12.64
C LYS A 10 -10.27 -9.95 -12.27
N LEU A 11 -10.79 -9.06 -11.45
CA LEU A 11 -10.07 -7.90 -10.92
C LEU A 11 -9.36 -8.21 -9.59
N ALA A 12 -10.02 -8.93 -8.69
CA ALA A 12 -9.50 -9.20 -7.36
C ALA A 12 -8.32 -10.19 -7.36
N ILE A 13 -8.44 -11.33 -8.05
CA ILE A 13 -7.42 -12.37 -8.00
C ILE A 13 -6.05 -11.89 -8.48
N PRO A 14 -5.91 -11.23 -9.65
CA PRO A 14 -4.61 -10.69 -10.05
C PRO A 14 -4.05 -9.67 -9.06
N SER A 15 -4.91 -8.83 -8.47
CA SER A 15 -4.49 -7.84 -7.47
C SER A 15 -3.98 -8.49 -6.19
N ILE A 16 -4.64 -9.56 -5.72
CA ILE A 16 -4.19 -10.35 -4.56
C ILE A 16 -2.81 -10.98 -4.85
N LEU A 17 -2.65 -11.59 -6.02
CA LEU A 17 -1.38 -12.22 -6.41
C LEU A 17 -0.23 -11.19 -6.46
N ALA A 18 -0.50 -9.99 -6.97
CA ALA A 18 0.46 -8.89 -6.95
C ALA A 18 0.87 -8.50 -5.51
N ASN A 19 -0.11 -8.30 -4.63
CA ASN A 19 0.12 -7.87 -3.26
C ASN A 19 0.93 -8.90 -2.44
N ILE A 20 0.67 -10.20 -2.62
CA ILE A 20 1.39 -11.27 -1.91
C ILE A 20 2.88 -11.31 -2.27
N THR A 21 3.27 -10.85 -3.45
CA THR A 21 4.69 -10.83 -3.85
C THR A 21 5.49 -9.67 -3.24
N VAL A 22 4.85 -8.63 -2.74
CA VAL A 22 5.54 -7.45 -2.18
C VAL A 22 6.47 -7.80 -1.00
N PRO A 23 6.04 -8.57 0.03
CA PRO A 23 6.92 -8.95 1.13
C PRO A 23 8.14 -9.77 0.71
N LEU A 24 8.05 -10.52 -0.39
CA LEU A 24 9.13 -11.38 -0.86
C LEU A 24 10.37 -10.59 -1.28
N VAL A 25 10.19 -9.38 -1.79
CA VAL A 25 11.30 -8.50 -2.18
C VAL A 25 12.10 -8.08 -0.95
N GLY A 26 11.43 -7.64 0.12
CA GLY A 26 12.12 -7.25 1.36
C GLY A 26 12.90 -8.42 1.99
N ILE A 27 12.30 -9.63 1.98
CA ILE A 27 12.96 -10.85 2.46
C ILE A 27 14.20 -11.16 1.61
N ALA A 28 14.09 -11.05 0.28
CA ALA A 28 15.21 -11.30 -0.62
C ALA A 28 16.35 -10.29 -0.43
N ASP A 29 16.05 -9.00 -0.30
CA ASP A 29 17.06 -7.97 -0.07
C ASP A 29 17.82 -8.21 1.25
N ILE A 30 17.10 -8.57 2.33
CA ILE A 30 17.70 -8.92 3.63
C ILE A 30 18.55 -10.18 3.51
N ALA A 31 18.07 -11.20 2.79
CA ALA A 31 18.80 -12.43 2.59
C ALA A 31 20.10 -12.19 1.80
N VAL A 32 20.06 -11.42 0.72
CA VAL A 32 21.24 -11.03 -0.05
C VAL A 32 22.25 -10.29 0.84
N ALA A 33 21.78 -9.31 1.62
CA ALA A 33 22.64 -8.56 2.55
C ALA A 33 23.32 -9.46 3.60
N GLY A 34 22.58 -10.43 4.12
CA GLY A 34 23.11 -11.39 5.10
C GLY A 34 24.17 -12.34 4.56
N HIS A 35 24.25 -12.53 3.23
CA HIS A 35 25.24 -13.39 2.57
C HIS A 35 26.43 -12.63 1.96
N LEU A 36 26.45 -11.29 2.06
CA LEU A 36 27.61 -10.52 1.62
C LEU A 36 28.81 -10.73 2.54
N SER A 37 30.01 -10.67 1.97
CA SER A 37 31.26 -10.75 2.73
C SER A 37 31.41 -9.52 3.63
N GLY A 38 31.39 -9.72 4.94
CA GLY A 38 31.49 -8.67 5.96
C GLY A 38 30.56 -8.92 7.15
N SER A 39 30.22 -7.85 7.87
CA SER A 39 29.28 -7.95 8.98
C SER A 39 27.82 -7.98 8.52
N ALA A 40 27.22 -9.16 8.50
CA ALA A 40 25.81 -9.34 8.13
C ALA A 40 24.87 -8.43 8.93
N ALA A 41 25.14 -8.25 10.24
CA ALA A 41 24.31 -7.41 11.09
C ALA A 41 24.32 -5.94 10.63
N ILE A 42 25.46 -5.41 10.20
CA ILE A 42 25.59 -4.03 9.69
C ILE A 42 24.87 -3.89 8.35
N PHE A 43 25.02 -4.86 7.42
CA PHE A 43 24.34 -4.83 6.13
C PHE A 43 22.82 -4.94 6.26
N ILE A 44 22.33 -5.87 7.09
CA ILE A 44 20.91 -6.01 7.36
C ILE A 44 20.34 -4.75 8.03
N GLY A 45 21.07 -4.16 8.98
CA GLY A 45 20.71 -2.89 9.61
C GLY A 45 20.60 -1.75 8.59
N GLY A 46 21.56 -1.65 7.68
CA GLY A 46 21.59 -0.65 6.59
C GLY A 46 20.35 -0.76 5.68
N ILE A 47 19.97 -1.98 5.25
CA ILE A 47 18.77 -2.20 4.44
C ILE A 47 17.51 -1.89 5.24
N SER A 48 17.43 -2.34 6.50
CA SER A 48 16.23 -2.15 7.32
C SER A 48 15.93 -0.66 7.53
N ILE A 49 16.95 0.14 7.87
CA ILE A 49 16.79 1.59 8.03
C ILE A 49 16.59 2.27 6.68
N GLY A 50 17.33 1.87 5.64
CA GLY A 50 17.14 2.40 4.28
C GLY A 50 15.73 2.14 3.74
N SER A 51 15.16 0.97 3.98
CA SER A 51 13.77 0.65 3.63
C SER A 51 12.77 1.46 4.43
N LEU A 52 13.00 1.66 5.73
CA LEU A 52 12.17 2.53 6.57
C LEU A 52 12.09 3.97 6.01
N LEU A 53 13.21 4.52 5.53
CA LEU A 53 13.23 5.84 4.87
C LEU A 53 12.29 5.88 3.66
N PHE A 54 12.26 4.82 2.83
CA PHE A 54 11.37 4.73 1.68
C PHE A 54 9.91 4.51 2.07
N ASP A 55 9.63 3.70 3.10
CA ASP A 55 8.27 3.49 3.59
C ASP A 55 7.67 4.81 4.09
N MET A 56 8.45 5.60 4.85
CA MET A 56 8.05 6.93 5.29
C MET A 56 7.78 7.89 4.13
N LEU A 57 8.54 7.78 3.05
CA LEU A 57 8.40 8.65 1.88
C LEU A 57 7.25 8.19 0.97
N TYR A 58 7.26 6.92 0.53
CA TYR A 58 6.39 6.45 -0.55
C TYR A 58 4.99 6.07 -0.11
N TRP A 59 4.79 5.62 1.12
CA TRP A 59 3.45 5.31 1.62
C TRP A 59 2.48 6.48 1.46
N ASN A 60 2.99 7.69 1.70
CA ASN A 60 2.19 8.89 1.60
C ASN A 60 1.79 9.25 0.15
N PHE A 61 2.49 8.73 -0.85
CA PHE A 61 2.17 8.96 -2.27
C PHE A 61 1.24 7.90 -2.88
N SER A 62 0.73 6.96 -2.09
CA SER A 62 -0.26 5.96 -2.52
C SER A 62 -1.53 6.58 -3.13
N PHE A 63 -1.84 7.84 -2.81
CA PHE A 63 -2.93 8.59 -3.41
C PHE A 63 -2.82 8.69 -4.95
N LEU A 64 -1.60 8.67 -5.50
CA LEU A 64 -1.38 8.68 -6.97
C LEU A 64 -2.07 7.47 -7.63
N ARG A 65 -1.97 6.29 -7.03
CA ARG A 65 -2.69 5.11 -7.52
C ARG A 65 -4.20 5.24 -7.27
N ILE A 66 -4.56 5.57 -6.04
CA ILE A 66 -5.95 5.56 -5.56
C ILE A 66 -6.79 6.59 -6.30
N GLY A 67 -6.32 7.85 -6.35
CA GLY A 67 -7.05 8.94 -7.01
C GLY A 67 -7.16 8.75 -8.52
N THR A 68 -6.10 8.24 -9.15
CA THR A 68 -6.11 7.94 -10.58
C THR A 68 -7.09 6.82 -10.92
N GLY A 69 -7.15 5.76 -10.10
CA GLY A 69 -8.03 4.62 -10.31
C GLY A 69 -9.51 5.02 -10.29
N GLY A 70 -9.96 5.70 -9.25
CA GLY A 70 -11.35 6.12 -9.11
C GLY A 70 -11.83 7.06 -10.23
N MET A 71 -11.02 8.07 -10.58
CA MET A 71 -11.36 9.01 -11.68
C MET A 71 -11.40 8.30 -13.02
N THR A 72 -10.44 7.43 -13.29
CA THR A 72 -10.40 6.65 -14.54
C THR A 72 -11.57 5.68 -14.64
N ALA A 73 -11.95 5.01 -13.54
CA ALA A 73 -13.09 4.09 -13.54
C ALA A 73 -14.41 4.79 -13.87
N GLN A 74 -14.61 6.02 -13.38
CA GLN A 74 -15.78 6.82 -13.74
C GLN A 74 -15.75 7.28 -15.20
N ALA A 75 -14.59 7.71 -15.72
CA ALA A 75 -14.43 8.06 -17.12
C ALA A 75 -14.71 6.86 -18.03
N TYR A 76 -14.17 5.69 -17.68
CA TYR A 76 -14.45 4.43 -18.37
C TYR A 76 -15.94 4.09 -18.36
N GLY A 77 -16.62 4.30 -17.25
CA GLY A 77 -18.05 4.05 -17.12
C GLY A 77 -18.91 4.95 -18.03
N ARG A 78 -18.48 6.22 -18.22
CA ARG A 78 -19.14 7.17 -19.15
C ARG A 78 -18.76 6.96 -20.61
N ASP A 79 -17.89 6.00 -20.91
CA ASP A 79 -17.24 5.80 -22.20
C ASP A 79 -16.43 7.02 -22.70
N ASP A 80 -15.99 7.84 -21.77
CA ASP A 80 -15.22 9.07 -22.00
C ASP A 80 -13.72 8.78 -21.95
N MET A 81 -13.19 8.30 -23.07
CA MET A 81 -11.78 7.92 -23.18
C MET A 81 -10.85 9.15 -23.14
N SER A 82 -11.35 10.33 -23.54
CA SER A 82 -10.59 11.58 -23.42
C SER A 82 -10.35 11.96 -21.97
N ALA A 83 -11.38 11.85 -21.12
CA ALA A 83 -11.23 12.08 -19.69
C ALA A 83 -10.30 11.03 -19.01
N ALA A 84 -10.33 9.78 -19.50
CA ALA A 84 -9.41 8.75 -19.02
C ALA A 84 -7.95 9.06 -19.41
N ALA A 85 -7.70 9.53 -20.64
CA ALA A 85 -6.39 9.99 -21.10
C ALA A 85 -5.91 11.21 -20.28
N ALA A 86 -6.77 12.21 -20.11
CA ALA A 86 -6.49 13.41 -19.34
C ALA A 86 -6.12 13.08 -17.88
N THR A 87 -6.83 12.13 -17.26
CA THR A 87 -6.53 11.66 -15.90
C THR A 87 -5.13 11.04 -15.80
N LEU A 88 -4.76 10.20 -16.79
CA LEU A 88 -3.43 9.61 -16.84
C LEU A 88 -2.33 10.66 -16.97
N ILE A 89 -2.49 11.60 -17.89
CA ILE A 89 -1.50 12.65 -18.17
C ILE A 89 -1.28 13.51 -16.91
N ARG A 90 -2.37 13.93 -16.24
CA ARG A 90 -2.28 14.68 -14.96
C ARG A 90 -1.54 13.88 -13.90
N SER A 91 -1.90 12.61 -13.74
CA SER A 91 -1.31 11.76 -12.71
C SER A 91 0.18 11.50 -12.96
N VAL A 92 0.58 11.25 -14.21
CA VAL A 92 1.99 11.08 -14.58
C VAL A 92 2.76 12.39 -14.37
N PHE A 93 2.20 13.53 -14.76
CA PHE A 93 2.83 14.84 -14.54
C PHE A 93 3.05 15.10 -13.03
N VAL A 94 2.03 14.88 -12.21
CA VAL A 94 2.15 15.06 -10.75
C VAL A 94 3.14 14.06 -10.16
N SER A 95 3.15 12.81 -10.63
CA SER A 95 4.13 11.80 -10.21
C SER A 95 5.56 12.23 -10.49
N MET A 96 5.82 12.79 -11.70
CA MET A 96 7.15 13.28 -12.08
C MET A 96 7.56 14.50 -11.26
N LEU A 97 6.62 15.42 -11.00
CA LEU A 97 6.89 16.60 -10.17
C LEU A 97 7.27 16.18 -8.74
N ILE A 98 6.53 15.25 -8.14
CA ILE A 98 6.83 14.71 -6.81
C ILE A 98 8.17 13.97 -6.83
N ALA A 99 8.45 13.15 -7.85
CA ALA A 99 9.70 12.42 -7.97
C ALA A 99 10.91 13.36 -8.03
N ILE A 100 10.82 14.40 -8.85
CA ILE A 100 11.88 15.45 -8.94
C ILE A 100 12.03 16.13 -7.58
N SER A 101 10.94 16.49 -6.91
CA SER A 101 10.99 17.11 -5.58
C SER A 101 11.69 16.18 -4.57
N CYS A 102 11.36 14.88 -4.55
CA CYS A 102 12.01 13.91 -3.68
C CYS A 102 13.51 13.80 -3.93
N ILE A 103 13.93 13.80 -5.22
CA ILE A 103 15.33 13.78 -5.59
C ILE A 103 16.05 15.06 -5.14
N LEU A 104 15.41 16.22 -5.27
CA LEU A 104 16.02 17.50 -4.87
C LEU A 104 16.17 17.64 -3.35
N ILE A 105 15.22 17.14 -2.57
CA ILE A 105 15.23 17.26 -1.10
C ILE A 105 15.87 16.06 -0.39
N GLN A 106 16.41 15.09 -1.12
CA GLN A 106 16.85 13.80 -0.58
C GLN A 106 17.81 13.93 0.62
N TRP A 107 18.77 14.84 0.56
CA TRP A 107 19.76 15.03 1.63
C TRP A 107 19.11 15.61 2.89
N ALA A 108 18.32 16.67 2.73
CA ALA A 108 17.60 17.30 3.84
C ALA A 108 16.60 16.32 4.49
N PHE A 109 15.95 15.48 3.69
CA PHE A 109 15.05 14.44 4.20
C PHE A 109 15.78 13.40 5.04
N VAL A 110 16.90 12.89 4.55
CA VAL A 110 17.73 11.89 5.27
C VAL A 110 18.23 12.47 6.59
N ASP A 111 18.81 13.68 6.58
CA ASP A 111 19.25 14.34 7.81
C ASP A 111 18.11 14.56 8.79
N PHE A 112 16.96 14.98 8.32
CA PHE A 112 15.76 15.16 9.16
C PHE A 112 15.33 13.86 9.84
N VAL A 113 15.30 12.74 9.11
CA VAL A 113 14.89 11.45 9.70
C VAL A 113 15.91 10.96 10.71
N PHE A 114 17.21 11.14 10.46
CA PHE A 114 18.26 10.74 11.41
C PHE A 114 18.34 11.60 12.69
N LEU A 115 17.60 12.69 12.79
CA LEU A 115 17.36 13.35 14.08
C LEU A 115 16.57 12.46 15.05
N PHE A 116 15.72 11.58 14.54
CA PHE A 116 14.84 10.71 15.30
C PHE A 116 15.29 9.25 15.34
N VAL A 117 15.94 8.78 14.28
CA VAL A 117 16.42 7.40 14.15
C VAL A 117 17.89 7.33 14.58
N LYS A 118 18.15 6.59 15.68
CA LYS A 118 19.51 6.39 16.20
C LYS A 118 20.02 5.01 15.77
N CYS A 119 21.22 4.97 15.18
CA CYS A 119 21.91 3.74 14.82
C CYS A 119 23.43 3.97 14.88
N SER A 120 24.22 2.89 14.68
CA SER A 120 25.68 3.02 14.58
C SER A 120 26.09 3.79 13.32
N PRO A 121 27.26 4.44 13.32
CA PRO A 121 27.76 5.19 12.16
C PRO A 121 27.86 4.33 10.90
N ASP A 122 28.27 3.07 11.02
CA ASP A 122 28.40 2.15 9.88
C ASP A 122 27.03 1.81 9.26
N VAL A 123 26.02 1.54 10.10
CA VAL A 123 24.65 1.29 9.64
C VAL A 123 24.06 2.54 8.99
N ARG A 124 24.32 3.72 9.55
CA ARG A 124 23.89 5.00 8.97
C ARG A 124 24.49 5.20 7.58
N ALA A 125 25.79 5.03 7.42
CA ALA A 125 26.47 5.19 6.15
C ALA A 125 25.92 4.26 5.06
N LEU A 126 25.60 3.00 5.42
CA LEU A 126 24.97 2.05 4.51
C LEU A 126 23.51 2.42 4.18
N ALA A 127 22.72 2.85 5.15
CA ALA A 127 21.36 3.30 4.93
C ALA A 127 21.30 4.53 4.02
N GLU A 128 22.21 5.49 4.20
CA GLU A 128 22.37 6.66 3.33
C GLU A 128 22.77 6.24 1.90
N THR A 129 23.74 5.34 1.77
CA THR A 129 24.16 4.79 0.46
C THR A 129 22.98 4.12 -0.24
N TYR A 130 22.27 3.25 0.47
CA TYR A 130 21.08 2.57 -0.04
C TYR A 130 20.02 3.56 -0.49
N PHE A 131 19.74 4.59 0.31
CA PHE A 131 18.73 5.60 0.02
C PHE A 131 19.12 6.44 -1.20
N HIS A 132 20.33 6.99 -1.23
CA HIS A 132 20.77 7.89 -2.31
C HIS A 132 20.88 7.20 -3.68
N ILE A 133 21.11 5.89 -3.73
CA ILE A 133 21.04 5.12 -4.98
C ILE A 133 19.57 4.87 -5.34
N ARG A 134 18.78 4.35 -4.41
CA ARG A 134 17.40 3.91 -4.68
C ARG A 134 16.45 5.04 -4.99
N ILE A 135 16.70 6.28 -4.51
CA ILE A 135 15.84 7.44 -4.77
C ILE A 135 15.74 7.77 -6.28
N TRP A 136 16.73 7.40 -7.08
CA TRP A 136 16.68 7.55 -8.53
C TRP A 136 15.63 6.67 -9.21
N ALA A 137 15.05 5.71 -8.50
CA ALA A 137 13.89 4.98 -8.94
C ALA A 137 12.58 5.78 -8.75
N ALA A 138 12.55 6.91 -8.03
CA ALA A 138 11.34 7.68 -7.74
C ALA A 138 10.50 8.02 -8.99
N PRO A 139 11.10 8.48 -10.13
CA PRO A 139 10.32 8.73 -11.35
C PRO A 139 9.59 7.47 -11.84
N ALA A 140 10.26 6.32 -11.82
CA ALA A 140 9.65 5.07 -12.24
C ALA A 140 8.59 4.59 -11.26
N THR A 141 8.90 4.56 -9.96
CA THR A 141 8.00 4.06 -8.90
C THR A 141 6.70 4.87 -8.82
N LEU A 142 6.80 6.20 -8.78
CA LEU A 142 5.62 7.06 -8.65
C LEU A 142 4.77 7.06 -9.95
N THR A 143 5.42 7.00 -11.12
CA THR A 143 4.70 6.84 -12.40
C THR A 143 4.02 5.48 -12.49
N LEU A 144 4.65 4.41 -12.00
CA LEU A 144 4.01 3.10 -11.91
C LEU A 144 2.79 3.10 -11.00
N MET A 145 2.81 3.84 -9.88
CA MET A 145 1.61 4.00 -9.04
C MET A 145 0.45 4.60 -9.84
N ALA A 146 0.69 5.68 -10.59
CA ALA A 146 -0.33 6.30 -11.44
C ALA A 146 -0.84 5.34 -12.53
N LEU A 147 0.07 4.66 -13.24
CA LEU A 147 -0.27 3.69 -14.28
C LEU A 147 -1.09 2.50 -13.75
N LYS A 148 -0.70 1.95 -12.58
CA LYS A 148 -1.45 0.85 -11.94
C LYS A 148 -2.87 1.28 -11.59
N GLY A 149 -3.06 2.45 -10.98
CA GLY A 149 -4.37 3.01 -10.72
C GLY A 149 -5.18 3.16 -12.00
N TRP A 150 -4.58 3.71 -13.04
CA TRP A 150 -5.22 3.88 -14.32
C TRP A 150 -5.66 2.56 -14.96
N PHE A 151 -4.81 1.53 -14.99
CA PHE A 151 -5.17 0.23 -15.53
C PHE A 151 -6.32 -0.43 -14.74
N ILE A 152 -6.31 -0.33 -13.41
CA ILE A 152 -7.41 -0.83 -12.56
C ILE A 152 -8.70 -0.10 -12.91
N GLY A 153 -8.67 1.24 -13.05
CA GLY A 153 -9.80 2.04 -13.50
C GLY A 153 -10.31 1.67 -14.89
N MET A 154 -9.41 1.27 -15.78
CA MET A 154 -9.73 0.72 -17.12
C MET A 154 -10.20 -0.75 -17.06
N GLN A 155 -10.57 -1.26 -15.89
CA GLN A 155 -11.06 -2.62 -15.65
C GLN A 155 -10.04 -3.71 -15.98
N ASN A 156 -8.76 -3.43 -15.80
CA ASN A 156 -7.67 -4.36 -16.09
C ASN A 156 -6.67 -4.41 -14.94
N SER A 157 -6.72 -5.45 -14.13
CA SER A 157 -5.76 -5.72 -13.05
C SER A 157 -4.64 -6.71 -13.44
N VAL A 158 -4.74 -7.31 -14.65
CA VAL A 158 -3.71 -8.25 -15.13
C VAL A 158 -2.41 -7.52 -15.49
N ILE A 159 -2.50 -6.34 -16.12
CA ILE A 159 -1.30 -5.55 -16.46
C ILE A 159 -0.59 -5.06 -15.19
N PRO A 160 -1.26 -4.46 -14.17
CA PRO A 160 -0.63 -4.19 -12.88
C PRO A 160 0.03 -5.41 -12.25
N MET A 161 -0.66 -6.54 -12.18
CA MET A 161 -0.09 -7.79 -11.64
C MET A 161 1.18 -8.21 -12.39
N ALA A 162 1.14 -8.26 -13.72
CA ALA A 162 2.31 -8.62 -14.51
C ALA A 162 3.46 -7.61 -14.31
N THR A 163 3.15 -6.32 -14.18
CA THR A 163 4.13 -5.29 -13.86
C THR A 163 4.79 -5.55 -12.51
N ASP A 164 4.00 -5.86 -11.47
CA ASP A 164 4.54 -6.16 -10.15
C ASP A 164 5.40 -7.43 -10.12
N LEU A 165 4.98 -8.48 -10.85
CA LEU A 165 5.77 -9.70 -10.99
C LEU A 165 7.11 -9.45 -11.70
N ILE A 166 7.13 -8.60 -12.73
CA ILE A 166 8.36 -8.20 -13.42
C ILE A 166 9.25 -7.38 -12.49
N VAL A 167 8.70 -6.37 -11.81
CA VAL A 167 9.46 -5.55 -10.85
C VAL A 167 10.06 -6.42 -9.76
N ASN A 168 9.24 -7.26 -9.12
CA ASN A 168 9.70 -8.09 -8.01
C ASN A 168 10.72 -9.15 -8.46
N GLY A 169 10.47 -9.81 -9.60
CA GLY A 169 11.40 -10.79 -10.16
C GLY A 169 12.74 -10.16 -10.59
N MET A 170 12.69 -9.02 -11.26
CA MET A 170 13.88 -8.26 -11.66
C MET A 170 14.62 -7.68 -10.45
N ASN A 171 13.91 -7.27 -9.39
CA ASN A 171 14.53 -6.83 -8.15
C ASN A 171 15.33 -7.97 -7.50
N ILE A 172 14.70 -9.12 -7.27
CA ILE A 172 15.36 -10.27 -6.66
C ILE A 172 16.57 -10.71 -7.48
N ALA A 173 16.39 -10.90 -8.78
CA ALA A 173 17.47 -11.31 -9.67
C ALA A 173 18.59 -10.24 -9.73
N GLY A 174 18.22 -8.97 -9.87
CA GLY A 174 19.13 -7.84 -9.91
C GLY A 174 19.92 -7.68 -8.61
N SER A 175 19.27 -7.75 -7.46
CA SER A 175 19.91 -7.71 -6.13
C SER A 175 20.94 -8.84 -5.98
N ILE A 176 20.60 -10.08 -6.35
CA ILE A 176 21.52 -11.21 -6.28
C ILE A 176 22.72 -11.00 -7.23
N ILE A 177 22.44 -10.75 -8.52
CA ILE A 177 23.49 -10.67 -9.55
C ILE A 177 24.42 -9.48 -9.30
N LEU A 178 23.87 -8.30 -9.01
CA LEU A 178 24.68 -7.10 -8.84
C LEU A 178 25.40 -7.04 -7.50
N ALA A 179 24.82 -7.58 -6.44
CA ALA A 179 25.48 -7.57 -5.14
C ALA A 179 26.48 -8.72 -4.98
N MET A 180 26.09 -9.94 -5.34
CA MET A 180 26.93 -11.13 -5.13
C MET A 180 27.81 -11.49 -6.33
N GLY A 181 27.47 -10.96 -7.52
CA GLY A 181 28.18 -11.27 -8.77
C GLY A 181 27.61 -12.49 -9.50
N LEU A 182 28.18 -12.75 -10.65
CA LEU A 182 27.90 -13.93 -11.49
C LEU A 182 29.22 -14.53 -11.96
N PRO A 183 29.82 -15.46 -11.17
CA PRO A 183 31.13 -16.02 -11.48
C PRO A 183 31.20 -16.67 -12.86
N ALA A 184 30.10 -17.25 -13.35
CA ALA A 184 30.03 -17.83 -14.68
C ALA A 184 30.31 -16.85 -15.84
N LEU A 185 30.08 -15.55 -15.59
CA LEU A 185 30.38 -14.47 -16.54
C LEU A 185 31.60 -13.62 -16.13
N GLY A 186 32.36 -14.03 -15.13
CA GLY A 186 33.51 -13.27 -14.62
C GLY A 186 33.17 -11.97 -13.90
N PHE A 187 31.91 -11.78 -13.48
CA PHE A 187 31.45 -10.61 -12.75
C PHE A 187 31.44 -10.86 -11.24
N SER A 188 32.26 -10.10 -10.50
CA SER A 188 32.46 -10.26 -9.05
C SER A 188 31.37 -9.60 -8.18
N GLY A 189 30.45 -8.86 -8.81
CA GLY A 189 29.47 -8.04 -8.09
C GLY A 189 30.05 -6.73 -7.55
N ILE A 190 29.16 -5.83 -7.15
CA ILE A 190 29.52 -4.52 -6.56
C ILE A 190 29.18 -4.42 -5.05
N GLY A 191 28.87 -5.57 -4.43
CA GLY A 191 28.56 -5.63 -3.01
C GLY A 191 27.24 -4.96 -2.64
N PHE A 192 27.17 -4.38 -1.43
CA PHE A 192 25.97 -3.80 -0.88
C PHE A 192 25.23 -2.80 -1.80
N PRO A 193 25.89 -1.85 -2.50
CA PRO A 193 25.20 -0.96 -3.45
C PRO A 193 24.45 -1.71 -4.56
N GLY A 194 24.86 -2.93 -4.90
CA GLY A 194 24.20 -3.77 -5.92
C GLY A 194 22.74 -4.04 -5.64
N ILE A 195 22.34 -4.14 -4.37
CA ILE A 195 20.97 -4.34 -3.95
C ILE A 195 20.11 -3.13 -4.38
N SER A 196 20.58 -1.92 -4.09
CA SER A 196 19.86 -0.69 -4.45
C SER A 196 19.81 -0.47 -5.96
N VAL A 197 20.91 -0.73 -6.67
CA VAL A 197 20.97 -0.64 -8.14
C VAL A 197 20.04 -1.64 -8.79
N GLY A 198 19.96 -2.87 -8.25
CA GLY A 198 18.99 -3.91 -8.67
C GLY A 198 17.54 -3.42 -8.55
N THR A 199 17.22 -2.76 -7.43
CA THR A 199 15.91 -2.16 -7.24
C THR A 199 15.60 -1.05 -8.26
N VAL A 200 16.55 -0.17 -8.54
CA VAL A 200 16.39 0.89 -9.56
C VAL A 200 16.13 0.28 -10.94
N ALA A 201 16.95 -0.67 -11.35
CA ALA A 201 16.79 -1.37 -12.63
C ALA A 201 15.43 -2.07 -12.74
N ALA A 202 14.97 -2.72 -11.66
CA ALA A 202 13.69 -3.38 -11.60
C ALA A 202 12.50 -2.41 -11.80
N GLN A 203 12.53 -1.25 -11.13
CA GLN A 203 11.46 -0.24 -11.25
C GLN A 203 11.36 0.32 -12.68
N TYR A 204 12.50 0.61 -13.32
CA TYR A 204 12.52 1.06 -14.72
C TYR A 204 12.11 -0.05 -15.71
N SER A 205 12.45 -1.31 -15.44
CA SER A 205 11.99 -2.46 -16.23
C SER A 205 10.47 -2.59 -16.16
N GLY A 206 9.88 -2.46 -14.96
CA GLY A 206 8.43 -2.44 -14.79
C GLY A 206 7.77 -1.26 -15.47
N LEU A 207 8.38 -0.06 -15.41
CA LEU A 207 7.88 1.11 -16.11
C LEU A 207 7.88 0.92 -17.62
N LEU A 208 8.97 0.38 -18.17
CA LEU A 208 9.06 0.08 -19.59
C LEU A 208 7.97 -0.91 -20.02
N PHE A 209 7.77 -1.97 -19.25
CA PHE A 209 6.69 -2.93 -19.52
C PHE A 209 5.30 -2.27 -19.46
N ALA A 210 5.01 -1.52 -18.41
CA ALA A 210 3.70 -0.87 -18.23
C ALA A 210 3.40 0.14 -19.36
N VAL A 211 4.39 0.96 -19.75
CA VAL A 211 4.29 1.91 -20.87
C VAL A 211 4.13 1.17 -22.20
N SER A 212 4.87 0.08 -22.42
CA SER A 212 4.72 -0.77 -23.61
C SER A 212 3.31 -1.32 -23.71
N MET A 213 2.75 -1.84 -22.61
CA MET A 213 1.37 -2.34 -22.57
C MET A 213 0.34 -1.22 -22.80
N LEU A 214 0.58 -0.03 -22.27
CA LEU A 214 -0.24 1.15 -22.52
C LEU A 214 -0.27 1.47 -24.04
N MET A 215 0.90 1.54 -24.67
CA MET A 215 1.01 1.87 -26.10
C MET A 215 0.43 0.78 -27.00
N LEU A 216 0.72 -0.50 -26.72
CA LEU A 216 0.24 -1.61 -27.54
C LEU A 216 -1.28 -1.80 -27.44
N ARG A 217 -1.85 -1.66 -26.25
CA ARG A 217 -3.24 -2.06 -26.00
C ARG A 217 -4.24 -0.90 -25.99
N TYR A 218 -3.80 0.29 -25.61
CA TYR A 218 -4.69 1.43 -25.36
C TYR A 218 -4.48 2.63 -26.30
N ARG A 219 -3.35 2.71 -27.03
CA ARG A 219 -3.05 3.85 -27.91
C ARG A 219 -4.21 4.19 -28.83
N LYS A 220 -4.70 3.20 -29.60
CA LYS A 220 -5.78 3.43 -30.56
C LYS A 220 -7.13 3.74 -29.90
N LYS A 221 -7.39 3.21 -28.72
CA LYS A 221 -8.68 3.35 -28.03
C LYS A 221 -8.77 4.66 -27.24
N VAL A 222 -7.67 5.06 -26.62
CA VAL A 222 -7.66 6.14 -25.62
C VAL A 222 -7.06 7.43 -26.18
N PHE A 223 -6.03 7.31 -27.04
CA PHE A 223 -5.29 8.48 -27.52
C PHE A 223 -5.55 8.83 -28.99
N ALA A 224 -6.35 8.07 -29.75
CA ALA A 224 -6.59 8.31 -31.16
C ALA A 224 -7.26 9.66 -31.49
N GLY A 225 -8.06 10.19 -30.55
CA GLY A 225 -8.70 11.51 -30.66
C GLY A 225 -8.15 12.56 -29.73
N PHE A 226 -7.09 12.24 -28.97
CA PHE A 226 -6.55 13.13 -27.94
C PHE A 226 -5.51 14.06 -28.55
N SER A 227 -5.79 15.36 -28.53
CA SER A 227 -4.93 16.40 -29.10
C SER A 227 -4.06 17.08 -28.07
N LEU A 228 -3.05 17.84 -28.51
CA LEU A 228 -2.25 18.71 -27.63
C LEU A 228 -3.10 19.78 -26.92
N LYS A 229 -4.20 20.20 -27.56
CA LYS A 229 -5.16 21.12 -26.97
C LYS A 229 -5.87 20.45 -25.78
N ASP A 230 -6.34 19.22 -25.93
CA ASP A 230 -6.97 18.45 -24.84
C ASP A 230 -5.99 18.21 -23.69
N ALA A 231 -4.71 17.92 -24.01
CA ALA A 231 -3.65 17.81 -23.02
C ALA A 231 -3.49 19.12 -22.22
N ARG A 232 -3.44 20.27 -22.89
CA ARG A 232 -3.32 21.59 -22.24
C ARG A 232 -4.56 21.91 -21.40
N GLU A 233 -5.74 21.65 -21.92
CA GLU A 233 -7.01 21.86 -21.21
C GLU A 233 -7.12 20.96 -19.98
N SER A 234 -6.49 19.79 -20.01
CA SER A 234 -6.42 18.86 -18.86
C SER A 234 -5.77 19.49 -17.62
N PHE A 235 -4.91 20.49 -17.79
CA PHE A 235 -4.21 21.19 -16.70
C PHE A 235 -4.93 22.46 -16.23
N THR A 236 -6.09 22.80 -16.80
CA THR A 236 -6.81 24.03 -16.46
C THR A 236 -8.17 23.72 -15.85
N GLY A 237 -8.69 24.68 -15.06
CA GLY A 237 -10.08 24.72 -14.62
C GLY A 237 -10.50 23.76 -13.51
N HIS A 238 -11.78 23.40 -13.53
CA HIS A 238 -12.47 22.68 -12.47
C HIS A 238 -11.94 21.24 -12.27
N GLU A 239 -11.55 20.55 -13.36
CA GLU A 239 -11.07 19.17 -13.31
C GLU A 239 -9.71 19.04 -12.60
N MET A 240 -8.82 20.01 -12.78
CA MET A 240 -7.54 20.04 -12.07
C MET A 240 -7.77 20.28 -10.57
N LYS A 241 -8.65 21.23 -10.21
CA LYS A 241 -9.02 21.48 -8.82
C LYS A 241 -9.65 20.25 -8.17
N ARG A 242 -10.53 19.55 -8.90
CA ARG A 242 -11.13 18.29 -8.44
C ARG A 242 -10.07 17.22 -8.21
N PHE A 243 -9.13 17.06 -9.15
CA PHE A 243 -8.01 16.14 -9.03
C PHE A 243 -7.14 16.41 -7.81
N PHE A 244 -6.74 17.67 -7.59
CA PHE A 244 -5.93 18.05 -6.42
C PHE A 244 -6.69 17.88 -5.10
N ASN A 245 -7.95 18.27 -5.02
CA ASN A 245 -8.75 18.11 -3.80
C ASN A 245 -8.89 16.64 -3.40
N LEU A 246 -9.19 15.76 -4.38
CA LEU A 246 -9.28 14.34 -4.15
C LEU A 246 -7.96 13.76 -3.64
N ASN A 247 -6.85 14.10 -4.29
CA ASN A 247 -5.54 13.59 -3.90
C ASN A 247 -5.06 14.18 -2.56
N ALA A 248 -5.38 15.43 -2.25
CA ALA A 248 -5.09 16.05 -0.95
C ALA A 248 -5.85 15.35 0.19
N ASP A 249 -7.15 15.04 0.00
CA ASP A 249 -7.92 14.28 0.98
C ASP A 249 -7.31 12.90 1.24
N LEU A 250 -6.88 12.21 0.17
CA LEU A 250 -6.25 10.89 0.25
C LEU A 250 -4.85 10.97 0.90
N PHE A 251 -4.09 12.04 0.64
CA PHE A 251 -2.81 12.29 1.28
C PHE A 251 -2.97 12.47 2.80
N ILE A 252 -3.91 13.34 3.22
CA ILE A 252 -4.22 13.52 4.65
C ILE A 252 -4.63 12.21 5.30
N ARG A 253 -5.44 11.40 4.60
CA ARG A 253 -5.81 10.06 5.06
C ARG A 253 -4.58 9.17 5.26
N SER A 254 -3.64 9.15 4.32
CA SER A 254 -2.43 8.32 4.40
C SER A 254 -1.55 8.73 5.58
N LEU A 255 -1.36 10.03 5.81
CA LEU A 255 -0.65 10.55 6.98
C LEU A 255 -1.33 10.12 8.29
N ALA A 256 -2.66 10.18 8.34
CA ALA A 256 -3.43 9.78 9.50
C ALA A 256 -3.26 8.29 9.83
N ILE A 257 -3.34 7.41 8.83
CA ILE A 257 -3.11 5.97 9.00
C ILE A 257 -1.67 5.69 9.45
N MET A 258 -0.68 6.35 8.82
CA MET A 258 0.72 6.24 9.21
C MET A 258 0.91 6.60 10.69
N GLY A 259 0.18 7.61 11.19
CA GLY A 259 0.20 7.99 12.59
C GLY A 259 -0.23 6.89 13.55
N ILE A 260 -1.19 6.02 13.16
CA ILE A 260 -1.60 4.85 13.97
C ILE A 260 -0.47 3.82 14.03
N TYR A 261 0.10 3.43 12.88
CA TYR A 261 1.17 2.43 12.84
C TYR A 261 2.44 2.91 13.56
N ALA A 262 2.83 4.18 13.34
CA ALA A 262 3.92 4.80 14.08
C ALA A 262 3.61 4.87 15.58
N GLY A 263 2.37 5.19 15.96
CA GLY A 263 1.91 5.21 17.34
C GLY A 263 2.06 3.85 18.01
N ILE A 264 1.62 2.76 17.37
CA ILE A 264 1.78 1.40 17.89
C ILE A 264 3.27 1.10 18.13
N THR A 265 4.12 1.35 17.14
CA THR A 265 5.56 1.08 17.23
C THR A 265 6.22 1.88 18.34
N VAL A 266 6.02 3.20 18.38
CA VAL A 266 6.64 4.10 19.38
C VAL A 266 6.16 3.79 20.80
N ILE A 267 4.87 3.50 20.94
CA ILE A 267 4.31 3.16 22.24
C ILE A 267 4.83 1.81 22.71
N SER A 268 4.80 0.78 21.86
CA SER A 268 5.29 -0.56 22.22
C SER A 268 6.76 -0.55 22.60
N ALA A 269 7.59 0.23 21.92
CA ALA A 269 9.02 0.36 22.20
C ALA A 269 9.30 0.89 23.62
N ARG A 270 8.38 1.69 24.20
CA ARG A 270 8.52 2.18 25.59
C ARG A 270 8.34 1.09 26.63
N TYR A 271 7.72 -0.02 26.28
CA TYR A 271 7.44 -1.14 27.16
C TYR A 271 8.42 -2.32 26.99
N GLY A 272 9.49 -2.09 26.24
CA GLY A 272 10.59 -3.04 26.04
C GLY A 272 10.52 -3.81 24.73
N ASP A 273 11.65 -4.47 24.41
CA ASP A 273 11.87 -5.11 23.11
C ASP A 273 10.89 -6.26 22.85
N MET A 274 10.53 -7.03 23.88
CA MET A 274 9.57 -8.11 23.76
C MET A 274 8.19 -7.59 23.33
N MET A 275 7.69 -6.51 23.94
CA MET A 275 6.39 -5.93 23.59
C MET A 275 6.40 -5.28 22.21
N LEU A 276 7.52 -4.70 21.81
CA LEU A 276 7.73 -4.20 20.45
C LEU A 276 7.68 -5.33 19.43
N ALA A 277 8.38 -6.45 19.68
CA ALA A 277 8.39 -7.62 18.81
C ALA A 277 6.98 -8.22 18.67
N VAL A 278 6.28 -8.43 19.78
CA VAL A 278 4.90 -8.94 19.83
C VAL A 278 3.97 -8.03 19.00
N SER A 279 3.96 -6.72 19.27
CA SER A 279 3.10 -5.78 18.56
C SER A 279 3.39 -5.75 17.05
N SER A 280 4.66 -5.80 16.68
CA SER A 280 5.09 -5.82 15.27
C SER A 280 4.59 -7.06 14.53
N ILE A 281 4.68 -8.24 15.17
CA ILE A 281 4.21 -9.51 14.59
C ILE A 281 2.68 -9.52 14.46
N LEU A 282 1.95 -9.01 15.45
CA LEU A 282 0.49 -8.91 15.37
C LEU A 282 0.05 -7.99 14.21
N VAL A 283 0.72 -6.84 14.06
CA VAL A 283 0.49 -5.93 12.93
C VAL A 283 0.83 -6.60 11.59
N GLN A 284 1.91 -7.39 11.54
CA GLN A 284 2.28 -8.10 10.32
C GLN A 284 1.26 -9.17 9.92
N LEU A 285 0.70 -9.91 10.88
CA LEU A 285 -0.41 -10.85 10.60
C LEU A 285 -1.61 -10.13 10.00
N MET A 286 -1.96 -8.95 10.54
CA MET A 286 -3.02 -8.15 9.98
C MET A 286 -2.71 -7.65 8.56
N MET A 287 -1.49 -7.25 8.28
CA MET A 287 -1.08 -6.83 6.95
C MET A 287 -1.25 -7.96 5.93
N ILE A 288 -0.93 -9.20 6.31
CA ILE A 288 -1.16 -10.38 5.45
C ILE A 288 -2.65 -10.48 5.09
N PHE A 289 -3.55 -10.35 6.06
CA PHE A 289 -4.98 -10.32 5.81
C PHE A 289 -5.39 -9.17 4.87
N SER A 290 -4.83 -7.97 5.08
CA SER A 290 -5.19 -6.80 4.28
C SER A 290 -4.83 -6.99 2.80
N TYR A 291 -3.72 -7.64 2.46
CA TYR A 291 -3.33 -7.93 1.08
C TYR A 291 -4.38 -8.72 0.30
N PHE A 292 -5.08 -9.66 0.96
CA PHE A 292 -6.18 -10.40 0.35
C PHE A 292 -7.43 -9.54 0.18
N THR A 293 -7.75 -8.73 1.18
CA THR A 293 -8.94 -7.87 1.15
C THR A 293 -8.78 -6.71 0.17
N ASP A 294 -7.56 -6.16 0.04
CA ASP A 294 -7.24 -5.08 -0.90
C ASP A 294 -7.52 -5.45 -2.36
N GLY A 295 -7.36 -6.72 -2.73
CA GLY A 295 -7.74 -7.17 -4.07
C GLY A 295 -9.24 -6.98 -4.34
N PHE A 296 -10.09 -7.25 -3.37
CA PHE A 296 -11.53 -7.00 -3.48
C PHE A 296 -11.87 -5.51 -3.38
N ALA A 297 -11.11 -4.74 -2.60
CA ALA A 297 -11.23 -3.29 -2.56
C ALA A 297 -10.93 -2.67 -3.94
N TYR A 298 -9.90 -3.15 -4.65
CA TYR A 298 -9.60 -2.70 -6.02
C TYR A 298 -10.68 -3.09 -7.03
N ALA A 299 -11.28 -4.28 -6.89
CA ALA A 299 -12.44 -4.66 -7.68
C ALA A 299 -13.65 -3.76 -7.37
N GLY A 300 -13.87 -3.44 -6.10
CA GLY A 300 -14.88 -2.50 -5.64
C GLY A 300 -14.67 -1.10 -6.22
N GLU A 301 -13.44 -0.59 -6.20
CA GLU A 301 -13.03 0.69 -6.79
C GLU A 301 -13.37 0.75 -8.29
N ALA A 302 -12.89 -0.23 -9.04
CA ALA A 302 -13.05 -0.28 -10.49
C ALA A 302 -14.52 -0.39 -10.93
N LEU A 303 -15.27 -1.31 -10.32
CA LEU A 303 -16.66 -1.58 -10.70
C LEU A 303 -17.62 -0.51 -10.18
N THR A 304 -17.45 -0.02 -8.96
CA THR A 304 -18.27 1.08 -8.44
C THR A 304 -18.08 2.33 -9.30
N GLY A 305 -16.83 2.69 -9.61
CA GLY A 305 -16.52 3.81 -10.49
C GLY A 305 -17.16 3.65 -11.88
N LYS A 306 -17.04 2.46 -12.50
CA LYS A 306 -17.67 2.12 -13.78
C LYS A 306 -19.18 2.35 -13.75
N PHE A 307 -19.88 1.83 -12.76
CA PHE A 307 -21.35 1.93 -12.71
C PHE A 307 -21.84 3.32 -12.28
N ILE A 308 -21.08 4.04 -11.45
CA ILE A 308 -21.36 5.46 -11.17
C ILE A 308 -21.19 6.29 -12.45
N GLY A 309 -20.13 6.05 -13.22
CA GLY A 309 -19.95 6.68 -14.53
C GLY A 309 -21.12 6.47 -15.47
N ARG A 310 -21.70 5.26 -15.48
CA ARG A 310 -22.91 4.90 -16.26
C ARG A 310 -24.21 5.41 -15.68
N ARG A 311 -24.19 5.99 -14.48
CA ARG A 311 -25.40 6.36 -13.72
C ARG A 311 -26.33 5.17 -13.41
N ASP A 312 -25.78 3.97 -13.31
CA ASP A 312 -26.49 2.72 -13.03
C ASP A 312 -26.52 2.42 -11.53
N LYS A 313 -27.44 3.05 -10.83
CA LYS A 313 -27.62 2.91 -9.36
C LYS A 313 -27.92 1.48 -8.90
N PRO A 314 -28.77 0.69 -9.58
CA PRO A 314 -28.97 -0.72 -9.27
C PRO A 314 -27.68 -1.54 -9.32
N ALA A 315 -26.87 -1.36 -10.38
CA ALA A 315 -25.60 -2.05 -10.57
C ALA A 315 -24.58 -1.65 -9.49
N VAL A 316 -24.55 -0.39 -9.05
CA VAL A 316 -23.71 0.06 -7.92
C VAL A 316 -24.10 -0.72 -6.65
N ARG A 317 -25.41 -0.78 -6.31
CA ARG A 317 -25.87 -1.53 -5.13
C ARG A 317 -25.52 -3.02 -5.19
N GLN A 318 -25.68 -3.62 -6.35
CA GLN A 318 -25.35 -5.03 -6.56
C GLN A 318 -23.83 -5.25 -6.43
N THR A 319 -23.01 -4.36 -6.99
CA THR A 319 -21.55 -4.40 -6.87
C THR A 319 -21.12 -4.36 -5.41
N VAL A 320 -21.62 -3.39 -4.65
CA VAL A 320 -21.32 -3.27 -3.21
C VAL A 320 -21.65 -4.57 -2.48
N ARG A 321 -22.87 -5.12 -2.65
CA ARG A 321 -23.27 -6.37 -2.01
C ARG A 321 -22.38 -7.55 -2.38
N SER A 322 -22.03 -7.68 -3.67
CA SER A 322 -21.23 -8.80 -4.16
C SER A 322 -19.76 -8.70 -3.71
N VAL A 323 -19.18 -7.51 -3.73
CA VAL A 323 -17.81 -7.28 -3.25
C VAL A 323 -17.73 -7.56 -1.75
N PHE A 324 -18.70 -7.07 -0.96
CA PHE A 324 -18.77 -7.38 0.47
C PHE A 324 -18.93 -8.88 0.74
N ALA A 325 -19.76 -9.58 -0.02
CA ALA A 325 -19.94 -11.02 0.15
C ALA A 325 -18.63 -11.79 -0.05
N TRP A 326 -17.85 -11.45 -1.08
CA TRP A 326 -16.55 -12.06 -1.33
C TRP A 326 -15.52 -11.69 -0.27
N SER A 327 -15.41 -10.39 0.06
CA SER A 327 -14.47 -9.92 1.09
C SER A 327 -14.77 -10.54 2.45
N MET A 328 -16.05 -10.64 2.84
CA MET A 328 -16.47 -11.27 4.10
C MET A 328 -16.20 -12.78 4.10
N GLY A 329 -16.31 -13.44 2.93
CA GLY A 329 -15.88 -14.83 2.79
C GLY A 329 -14.39 -15.01 3.10
N VAL A 330 -13.54 -14.13 2.58
CA VAL A 330 -12.10 -14.12 2.92
C VAL A 330 -11.89 -13.81 4.39
N ALA A 331 -12.60 -12.84 4.94
CA ALA A 331 -12.49 -12.49 6.36
C ALA A 331 -12.87 -13.67 7.28
N ALA A 332 -13.90 -14.43 6.92
CA ALA A 332 -14.30 -15.64 7.65
C ALA A 332 -13.20 -16.73 7.61
N VAL A 333 -12.55 -16.90 6.46
CA VAL A 333 -11.40 -17.83 6.33
C VAL A 333 -10.26 -17.38 7.25
N PHE A 334 -9.88 -16.10 7.24
CA PHE A 334 -8.81 -15.59 8.11
C PHE A 334 -9.17 -15.64 9.59
N MET A 335 -10.45 -15.43 9.95
CA MET A 335 -10.92 -15.61 11.32
C MET A 335 -10.69 -17.06 11.80
N VAL A 336 -11.01 -18.05 10.96
CA VAL A 336 -10.74 -19.48 11.25
C VAL A 336 -9.23 -19.74 11.32
N LEU A 337 -8.43 -19.19 10.40
CA LEU A 337 -6.97 -19.31 10.42
C LEU A 337 -6.38 -18.75 11.71
N TYR A 338 -6.80 -17.56 12.15
CA TYR A 338 -6.30 -16.98 13.42
C TYR A 338 -6.79 -17.73 14.64
N ALA A 339 -8.00 -18.30 14.62
CA ALA A 339 -8.53 -19.06 15.74
C ALA A 339 -7.80 -20.42 15.94
N PHE A 340 -7.49 -21.12 14.85
CA PHE A 340 -6.98 -22.50 14.92
C PHE A 340 -5.53 -22.67 14.50
N PHE A 341 -5.00 -21.75 13.66
CA PHE A 341 -3.66 -21.86 13.06
C PHE A 341 -2.74 -20.68 13.41
N ALA A 342 -3.07 -19.87 14.42
CA ALA A 342 -2.25 -18.72 14.81
C ALA A 342 -0.80 -19.13 15.11
N ARG A 343 -0.57 -20.19 15.88
CA ARG A 343 0.77 -20.63 16.27
C ARG A 343 1.66 -21.00 15.07
N PRO A 344 1.24 -21.83 14.12
CA PRO A 344 1.99 -22.06 12.89
C PRO A 344 2.25 -20.78 12.08
N MET A 345 1.27 -19.87 12.01
CA MET A 345 1.44 -18.59 11.31
C MET A 345 2.50 -17.70 11.96
N LEU A 346 2.55 -17.67 13.29
CA LEU A 346 3.59 -16.97 14.04
C LEU A 346 4.99 -17.55 13.75
N TYR A 347 5.12 -18.87 13.68
CA TYR A 347 6.39 -19.52 13.34
C TYR A 347 6.85 -19.26 11.90
N VAL A 348 5.97 -18.88 10.99
CA VAL A 348 6.37 -18.39 9.66
C VAL A 348 7.07 -17.03 9.75
N LEU A 349 6.69 -16.19 10.74
CA LEU A 349 7.23 -14.84 10.90
C LEU A 349 8.47 -14.78 11.79
N THR A 350 8.60 -15.67 12.77
CA THR A 350 9.76 -15.72 13.68
C THR A 350 10.04 -17.13 14.18
N SER A 351 11.32 -17.45 14.35
CA SER A 351 11.78 -18.70 15.00
C SER A 351 11.89 -18.59 16.52
N ASP A 352 11.71 -17.37 17.09
CA ASP A 352 11.82 -17.11 18.51
C ASP A 352 10.58 -17.64 19.25
N THR A 353 10.78 -18.69 20.04
CA THR A 353 9.73 -19.37 20.80
C THR A 353 9.13 -18.50 21.90
N GLU A 354 9.93 -17.60 22.50
CA GLU A 354 9.44 -16.70 23.54
C GLU A 354 8.49 -15.65 22.95
N VAL A 355 8.87 -15.06 21.83
CA VAL A 355 8.04 -14.11 21.09
C VAL A 355 6.75 -14.78 20.60
N VAL A 356 6.83 -16.01 20.06
CA VAL A 356 5.64 -16.77 19.65
C VAL A 356 4.70 -17.02 20.83
N THR A 357 5.26 -17.46 21.96
CA THR A 357 4.46 -17.76 23.17
C THR A 357 3.79 -16.50 23.73
N ALA A 358 4.53 -15.40 23.82
CA ALA A 358 4.00 -14.11 24.25
C ALA A 358 2.91 -13.59 23.29
N SER A 359 3.10 -13.76 21.97
CA SER A 359 2.14 -13.29 20.96
C SER A 359 0.82 -14.07 21.01
N MET A 360 0.84 -15.34 21.41
CA MET A 360 -0.37 -16.18 21.49
C MET A 360 -1.44 -15.61 22.40
N GLU A 361 -1.05 -14.90 23.46
CA GLU A 361 -1.97 -14.29 24.41
C GLU A 361 -2.83 -13.18 23.76
N PHE A 362 -2.29 -12.50 22.75
CA PHE A 362 -2.95 -11.41 22.06
C PHE A 362 -3.75 -11.84 20.82
N ILE A 363 -3.65 -13.12 20.42
CA ILE A 363 -4.41 -13.67 19.28
C ILE A 363 -5.92 -13.45 19.38
N PRO A 364 -6.57 -13.49 20.58
CA PRO A 364 -8.00 -13.18 20.68
C PRO A 364 -8.41 -11.83 20.09
N TRP A 365 -7.50 -10.84 20.03
CA TRP A 365 -7.74 -9.55 19.35
C TRP A 365 -7.74 -9.67 17.83
N LEU A 366 -6.95 -10.59 17.27
CA LEU A 366 -6.88 -10.82 15.83
C LEU A 366 -8.08 -11.61 15.29
N ILE A 367 -8.78 -12.40 16.11
CA ILE A 367 -9.90 -13.22 15.66
C ILE A 367 -11.07 -12.36 15.11
N PRO A 368 -11.59 -11.32 15.81
CA PRO A 368 -12.67 -10.48 15.29
C PRO A 368 -12.22 -9.49 14.22
N MET A 369 -10.90 -9.21 14.14
CA MET A 369 -10.34 -8.18 13.31
C MET A 369 -10.57 -8.36 11.80
N PRO A 370 -10.50 -9.58 11.20
CA PRO A 370 -10.80 -9.74 9.79
C PRO A 370 -12.21 -9.29 9.41
N ILE A 371 -13.21 -9.53 10.25
CA ILE A 371 -14.60 -9.13 9.96
C ILE A 371 -14.74 -7.60 9.98
N ILE A 372 -14.20 -6.95 11.01
CA ILE A 372 -14.26 -5.49 11.17
C ILE A 372 -13.38 -4.80 10.12
N GLY A 373 -12.14 -5.26 9.97
CA GLY A 373 -11.17 -4.70 9.03
C GLY A 373 -11.60 -4.88 7.58
N CYS A 374 -12.16 -6.04 7.22
CA CYS A 374 -12.70 -6.29 5.90
C CYS A 374 -13.72 -5.23 5.48
N ALA A 375 -14.64 -4.86 6.38
CA ALA A 375 -15.63 -3.85 6.06
C ALA A 375 -14.98 -2.47 5.82
N ALA A 376 -14.03 -2.07 6.67
CA ALA A 376 -13.31 -0.80 6.50
C ALA A 376 -12.52 -0.77 5.18
N PHE A 377 -11.77 -1.83 4.85
CA PHE A 377 -10.96 -1.88 3.62
C PHE A 377 -11.83 -1.98 2.36
N THR A 378 -12.92 -2.72 2.41
CA THR A 378 -13.86 -2.83 1.27
C THR A 378 -14.54 -1.47 0.99
N TRP A 379 -14.95 -0.75 2.04
CA TRP A 379 -15.49 0.60 1.89
C TRP A 379 -14.49 1.55 1.28
N ASP A 380 -13.22 1.51 1.67
CA ASP A 380 -12.18 2.34 1.05
C ASP A 380 -12.21 2.24 -0.48
N GLY A 381 -12.20 1.02 -1.03
CA GLY A 381 -12.26 0.82 -2.47
C GLY A 381 -13.54 1.38 -3.10
N ILE A 382 -14.68 1.11 -2.49
CA ILE A 382 -15.99 1.57 -3.00
C ILE A 382 -16.09 3.09 -3.01
N TYR A 383 -15.67 3.77 -1.94
CA TYR A 383 -15.69 5.23 -1.84
C TYR A 383 -14.68 5.87 -2.79
N VAL A 384 -13.52 5.24 -3.01
CA VAL A 384 -12.54 5.68 -4.01
C VAL A 384 -13.13 5.61 -5.41
N GLY A 385 -13.79 4.50 -5.77
CA GLY A 385 -14.48 4.37 -7.06
C GLY A 385 -15.56 5.43 -7.24
N ALA A 386 -16.24 5.80 -6.15
CA ALA A 386 -17.18 6.91 -6.13
C ALA A 386 -16.52 8.30 -6.19
N THR A 387 -15.19 8.39 -6.10
CA THR A 387 -14.43 9.65 -5.91
C THR A 387 -14.90 10.48 -4.71
N ALA A 388 -15.46 9.82 -3.70
CA ALA A 388 -15.96 10.41 -2.47
C ALA A 388 -14.86 10.46 -1.40
N SER A 389 -13.84 11.29 -1.61
CA SER A 389 -12.63 11.35 -0.76
C SER A 389 -12.88 11.95 0.63
N LYS A 390 -13.76 12.93 0.75
CA LYS A 390 -14.06 13.61 2.02
C LYS A 390 -14.58 12.65 3.10
N PRO A 391 -15.58 11.77 2.84
CA PRO A 391 -15.99 10.77 3.82
C PRO A 391 -14.86 9.86 4.28
N ILE A 392 -14.01 9.36 3.35
CA ILE A 392 -12.86 8.49 3.68
C ILE A 392 -11.86 9.23 4.57
N ARG A 393 -11.49 10.45 4.20
CA ARG A 393 -10.60 11.29 5.03
C ARG A 393 -11.16 11.48 6.42
N ASN A 394 -12.43 11.89 6.51
CA ASN A 394 -13.07 12.19 7.78
C ASN A 394 -13.22 10.94 8.66
N SER A 395 -13.61 9.79 8.08
CA SER A 395 -13.67 8.52 8.81
C SER A 395 -12.32 8.15 9.40
N THR A 396 -11.25 8.31 8.64
CA THR A 396 -9.88 8.02 9.09
C THR A 396 -9.43 8.99 10.19
N LEU A 397 -9.72 10.29 10.08
CA LEU A 397 -9.38 11.25 11.13
C LEU A 397 -10.09 10.94 12.46
N TRP A 398 -11.38 10.61 12.40
CA TRP A 398 -12.12 10.14 13.59
C TRP A 398 -11.58 8.82 14.14
N ALA A 399 -11.14 7.93 13.26
CA ALA A 399 -10.55 6.65 13.65
C ALA A 399 -9.20 6.83 14.38
N VAL A 400 -8.34 7.74 13.91
CA VAL A 400 -7.09 8.11 14.60
C VAL A 400 -7.39 8.71 15.98
N LEU A 401 -8.34 9.62 16.04
CA LEU A 401 -8.77 10.20 17.32
C LEU A 401 -9.26 9.09 18.27
N GLY A 402 -10.09 8.18 17.78
CA GLY A 402 -10.58 7.04 18.56
C GLY A 402 -9.47 6.12 19.07
N PHE A 403 -8.47 5.82 18.23
CA PHE A 403 -7.29 5.06 18.62
C PHE A 403 -6.56 5.71 19.80
N PHE A 404 -6.25 7.01 19.69
CA PHE A 404 -5.53 7.71 20.75
C PHE A 404 -6.37 7.95 21.99
N ILE A 405 -7.69 8.14 21.87
CA ILE A 405 -8.59 8.22 23.03
C ILE A 405 -8.55 6.90 23.81
N VAL A 406 -8.65 5.75 23.14
CA VAL A 406 -8.57 4.44 23.80
C VAL A 406 -7.20 4.26 24.47
N TRP A 407 -6.12 4.64 23.76
CA TRP A 407 -4.78 4.57 24.33
C TRP A 407 -4.62 5.44 25.59
N PHE A 408 -4.93 6.73 25.51
CA PHE A 408 -4.75 7.64 26.64
C PHE A 408 -5.69 7.33 27.80
N ALA A 409 -6.96 6.99 27.53
CA ALA A 409 -7.89 6.57 28.58
C ALA A 409 -7.36 5.31 29.31
N GLY A 410 -6.94 4.30 28.55
CA GLY A 410 -6.33 3.09 29.13
C GLY A 410 -5.05 3.40 29.92
N TYR A 411 -4.19 4.27 29.39
CA TYR A 411 -2.94 4.67 30.05
C TYR A 411 -3.19 5.37 31.40
N PHE A 412 -4.11 6.34 31.45
CA PHE A 412 -4.36 7.11 32.67
C PHE A 412 -5.18 6.32 33.70
N ILE A 413 -6.12 5.47 33.25
CA ILE A 413 -7.00 4.71 34.16
C ILE A 413 -6.29 3.47 34.70
N LEU A 414 -5.61 2.71 33.84
CA LEU A 414 -5.06 1.40 34.19
C LEU A 414 -3.59 1.45 34.62
N ARG A 415 -2.87 2.54 34.30
CA ARG A 415 -1.40 2.63 34.50
C ARG A 415 -0.70 1.35 34.05
N PRO A 416 -0.75 1.02 32.75
CA PRO A 416 -0.56 -0.33 32.27
C PRO A 416 0.86 -0.86 32.50
N SER A 417 0.93 -2.11 32.94
CA SER A 417 2.14 -2.92 32.78
C SER A 417 2.42 -3.15 31.28
N PRO A 418 3.63 -3.58 30.91
CA PRO A 418 3.96 -3.83 29.49
C PRO A 418 2.93 -4.69 28.77
N HIS A 419 2.44 -5.70 29.41
CA HIS A 419 1.45 -6.63 28.92
C HIS A 419 0.07 -5.97 28.67
N ILE A 420 -0.44 -5.25 29.66
CA ILE A 420 -1.71 -4.53 29.55
C ILE A 420 -1.63 -3.44 28.46
N ALA A 421 -0.46 -2.86 28.24
CA ALA A 421 -0.25 -1.85 27.19
C ALA A 421 -0.54 -2.41 25.80
N VAL A 422 -0.11 -3.64 25.50
CA VAL A 422 -0.40 -4.28 24.20
C VAL A 422 -1.90 -4.54 24.03
N HIS A 423 -2.61 -4.97 25.08
CA HIS A 423 -4.07 -5.11 25.03
C HIS A 423 -4.77 -3.78 24.71
N ILE A 424 -4.33 -2.68 25.32
CA ILE A 424 -4.89 -1.34 25.04
C ILE A 424 -4.59 -0.92 23.61
N LEU A 425 -3.38 -1.19 23.10
CA LEU A 425 -3.02 -0.90 21.70
C LEU A 425 -3.88 -1.69 20.71
N MET A 426 -4.11 -2.98 20.97
CA MET A 426 -4.96 -3.81 20.12
C MET A 426 -6.42 -3.38 20.19
N ALA A 427 -6.92 -3.00 21.37
CA ALA A 427 -8.25 -2.42 21.53
C ALA A 427 -8.38 -1.10 20.74
N GLY A 428 -7.39 -0.22 20.83
CA GLY A 428 -7.33 1.03 20.05
C GLY A 428 -7.31 0.75 18.54
N PHE A 429 -6.55 -0.25 18.13
CA PHE A 429 -6.48 -0.66 16.74
C PHE A 429 -7.82 -1.21 16.20
N LEU A 430 -8.52 -2.04 16.97
CA LEU A 430 -9.88 -2.48 16.63
C LEU A 430 -10.87 -1.32 16.61
N MET A 431 -10.76 -0.38 17.56
CA MET A 431 -11.62 0.80 17.62
C MET A 431 -11.47 1.65 16.36
N HIS A 432 -10.24 1.85 15.85
CA HIS A 432 -10.05 2.63 14.62
C HIS A 432 -10.69 1.95 13.40
N LEU A 433 -10.60 0.62 13.27
CA LEU A 433 -11.28 -0.12 12.20
C LEU A 433 -12.80 -0.04 12.33
N LEU A 434 -13.30 -0.16 13.56
CA LEU A 434 -14.73 -0.09 13.86
C LEU A 434 -15.32 1.30 13.52
N ILE A 435 -14.61 2.37 13.88
CA ILE A 435 -15.05 3.74 13.56
C ILE A 435 -15.15 3.93 12.05
N ARG A 436 -14.13 3.49 11.29
CA ARG A 436 -14.14 3.57 9.83
C ARG A 436 -15.31 2.79 9.24
N MET A 437 -15.46 1.53 9.65
CA MET A 437 -16.56 0.66 9.22
C MET A 437 -17.92 1.31 9.46
N LEU A 438 -18.18 1.80 10.68
CA LEU A 438 -19.47 2.40 11.04
C LEU A 438 -19.71 3.70 10.30
N TYR A 439 -18.74 4.61 10.29
CA TYR A 439 -18.85 5.93 9.63
C TYR A 439 -19.16 5.78 8.13
N GLU A 440 -18.42 4.94 7.44
CA GLU A 440 -18.58 4.72 6.00
C GLU A 440 -19.88 3.98 5.68
N THR A 441 -20.27 3.01 6.51
CA THR A 441 -21.55 2.29 6.34
C THR A 441 -22.75 3.22 6.51
N VAL A 442 -22.73 4.12 7.51
CA VAL A 442 -23.83 5.07 7.75
C VAL A 442 -23.94 6.09 6.60
N LEU A 443 -22.80 6.58 6.11
CA LEU A 443 -22.80 7.58 5.05
C LEU A 443 -22.95 7.01 3.64
N TYR A 444 -22.88 5.70 3.44
CA TYR A 444 -22.93 5.05 2.13
C TYR A 444 -24.07 5.54 1.24
N ARG A 445 -25.30 5.52 1.77
CA ARG A 445 -26.47 5.92 0.97
C ARG A 445 -26.41 7.38 0.53
N ARG A 446 -25.90 8.25 1.40
CA ARG A 446 -25.83 9.71 1.16
C ARG A 446 -24.66 10.11 0.28
N SER A 447 -23.55 9.37 0.36
CA SER A 447 -22.30 9.73 -0.31
C SER A 447 -22.10 9.06 -1.67
N ILE A 448 -22.72 7.90 -1.90
CA ILE A 448 -22.50 7.05 -3.07
C ILE A 448 -23.79 6.86 -3.89
N LEU A 449 -24.93 6.74 -3.23
CA LEU A 449 -26.21 6.52 -3.92
C LEU A 449 -26.97 7.86 -3.98
N TRP A 450 -26.55 8.75 -4.91
CA TRP A 450 -27.18 10.04 -5.20
C TRP A 450 -28.70 10.03 -5.31
#